data_7903399b2f727ba3a08dd0816aea7873
#
_entry.id   7903399b2f727ba3a08dd0816aea7873
#
_cell.length_a   1.000
_cell.length_b   1.000
_cell.length_c   1.000
_cell.angle_alpha   90.00
_cell.angle_beta   90.00
_cell.angle_gamma   90.00
#
_symmetry.space_group_name_H-M   'P 1'
#
loop_
_entity.id
_entity.type
_entity.pdbx_description
1 polymer ?
#
loop_
_entity_poly.entity_id
_entity_poly.type
_entity_poly.pdbx_seq_one_letter_code
_entity_poly.pdbx_strand_id
1 'polypeptide(L)'
;VFGKEVRGKQRVSIVPEDGNEPSNYLIPKGKHINFNQGEKIKKGEYLLDGSPAPHDILRILGVEKLTEYFVNEVQEVYRLQGVVINDKHIETIVRQMLKRVEVKDPGDSELLVGEVIDLLEINIINDKLREEKKKPANFERVLLGITKASLQTSSFISAASFQETTRVLTDASIKGKTDTLEGLKENVIVGRLVPAGTGLTKIEWDKQARDLDKARLEELKKQELESAPDATEQTA
;
A
#
# COMPACT_ATOMS: atom_id res chain seq x y z
N VAL A 1 -6.35 29.48 24.21
CA VAL A 1 -6.85 30.30 25.33
C VAL A 1 -7.56 29.40 26.30
N PHE A 2 -7.25 29.50 27.61
CA PHE A 2 -7.95 28.76 28.65
C PHE A 2 -9.21 29.51 29.06
N GLY A 3 -10.35 28.83 29.01
CA GLY A 3 -11.65 29.37 29.41
C GLY A 3 -12.07 28.92 30.82
N LYS A 4 -13.23 29.41 31.26
CA LYS A 4 -13.80 29.04 32.58
C LYS A 4 -14.12 27.54 32.63
N GLU A 5 -13.96 26.96 33.82
CA GLU A 5 -14.34 25.57 34.10
C GLU A 5 -15.85 25.36 33.92
N VAL A 6 -16.21 24.28 33.21
CA VAL A 6 -17.60 23.88 33.01
C VAL A 6 -17.77 22.44 33.46
N ARG A 7 -18.60 22.20 34.51
CA ARG A 7 -18.89 20.87 35.05
C ARG A 7 -17.64 20.03 35.40
N GLY A 8 -16.62 20.66 36.00
CA GLY A 8 -15.39 19.96 36.38
C GLY A 8 -14.43 19.66 35.23
N LYS A 9 -14.65 20.25 34.06
CA LYS A 9 -13.76 20.19 32.90
C LYS A 9 -13.22 21.58 32.60
N GLN A 10 -11.95 21.65 32.20
CA GLN A 10 -11.33 22.89 31.75
C GLN A 10 -11.64 23.11 30.26
N ARG A 11 -12.09 24.30 29.90
CA ARG A 11 -12.30 24.68 28.53
C ARG A 11 -10.99 25.19 27.93
N VAL A 12 -10.58 24.60 26.82
CA VAL A 12 -9.45 25.07 26.00
C VAL A 12 -9.98 25.49 24.64
N SER A 13 -9.72 26.72 24.25
CA SER A 13 -10.14 27.27 22.97
C SER A 13 -8.93 27.45 22.08
N ILE A 14 -8.95 26.85 20.90
CA ILE A 14 -7.94 27.03 19.85
C ILE A 14 -8.50 28.07 18.88
N VAL A 15 -7.77 29.16 18.73
CA VAL A 15 -8.13 30.25 17.79
C VAL A 15 -7.24 30.13 16.57
N PRO A 16 -7.78 29.83 15.40
CA PRO A 16 -7.00 29.79 14.16
C PRO A 16 -6.55 31.20 13.75
N GLU A 17 -5.38 31.30 13.12
CA GLU A 17 -4.86 32.61 12.62
C GLU A 17 -5.71 33.17 11.47
N ASP A 18 -6.46 32.32 10.77
CA ASP A 18 -7.28 32.66 9.60
C ASP A 18 -8.63 33.37 9.95
N GLY A 19 -8.87 33.70 11.22
CA GLY A 19 -10.09 34.40 11.66
C GLY A 19 -11.35 33.55 11.70
N ASN A 20 -11.24 32.22 11.53
CA ASN A 20 -12.34 31.28 11.67
C ASN A 20 -12.78 31.15 13.13
N GLU A 21 -13.99 30.58 13.34
CA GLU A 21 -14.54 30.41 14.70
C GLU A 21 -13.60 29.55 15.60
N PRO A 22 -13.41 29.95 16.87
CA PRO A 22 -12.55 29.23 17.79
C PRO A 22 -13.12 27.85 18.12
N SER A 23 -12.31 26.81 17.96
CA SER A 23 -12.67 25.46 18.34
C SER A 23 -12.51 25.26 19.85
N ASN A 24 -13.60 24.87 20.54
CA ASN A 24 -13.64 24.71 22.00
C ASN A 24 -13.58 23.23 22.38
N TYR A 25 -12.62 22.87 23.21
CA TYR A 25 -12.43 21.51 23.74
C TYR A 25 -12.60 21.50 25.26
N LEU A 26 -13.27 20.46 25.79
CA LEU A 26 -13.48 20.28 27.23
C LEU A 26 -12.56 19.15 27.72
N ILE A 27 -11.54 19.52 28.49
CA ILE A 27 -10.52 18.62 29.01
C ILE A 27 -10.86 18.24 30.45
N PRO A 28 -10.87 16.93 30.81
CA PRO A 28 -11.09 16.51 32.21
C PRO A 28 -9.98 17.02 33.12
N LYS A 29 -10.34 17.34 34.37
CA LYS A 29 -9.36 17.63 35.42
C LYS A 29 -8.43 16.44 35.63
N GLY A 30 -7.14 16.71 35.78
CA GLY A 30 -6.12 15.67 36.01
C GLY A 30 -5.34 15.25 34.76
N LYS A 31 -5.68 15.79 33.57
CA LYS A 31 -4.83 15.65 32.39
C LYS A 31 -3.87 16.84 32.32
N HIS A 32 -2.57 16.54 32.12
CA HIS A 32 -1.56 17.58 31.96
C HIS A 32 -1.68 18.17 30.54
N ILE A 33 -1.63 19.51 30.48
CA ILE A 33 -1.69 20.26 29.23
C ILE A 33 -0.27 20.78 28.95
N ASN A 34 0.27 20.45 27.78
CA ASN A 34 1.67 20.71 27.44
C ASN A 34 1.92 22.16 26.98
N PHE A 35 0.88 22.99 26.89
CA PHE A 35 0.97 24.35 26.38
C PHE A 35 0.52 25.38 27.39
N ASN A 36 1.13 26.58 27.32
CA ASN A 36 0.74 27.73 28.10
C ASN A 36 -0.32 28.59 27.38
N GLN A 37 -0.98 29.46 28.15
CA GLN A 37 -1.96 30.39 27.57
C GLN A 37 -1.30 31.38 26.59
N GLY A 38 -1.83 31.43 25.36
CA GLY A 38 -1.32 32.34 24.32
C GLY A 38 -0.19 31.76 23.47
N GLU A 39 0.21 30.51 23.71
CA GLU A 39 1.22 29.82 22.94
C GLU A 39 0.67 29.40 21.57
N LYS A 40 1.50 29.48 20.52
CA LYS A 40 1.15 29.03 19.17
C LYS A 40 1.36 27.54 19.03
N ILE A 41 0.37 26.86 18.46
CA ILE A 41 0.34 25.41 18.28
C ILE A 41 0.39 25.12 16.77
N LYS A 42 1.24 24.18 16.38
CA LYS A 42 1.30 23.68 14.99
C LYS A 42 0.32 22.54 14.80
N LYS A 43 -0.10 22.32 13.54
CA LYS A 43 -0.93 21.18 13.18
C LYS A 43 -0.26 19.86 13.56
N GLY A 44 -0.95 19.05 14.38
CA GLY A 44 -0.47 17.74 14.80
C GLY A 44 0.33 17.72 16.12
N GLU A 45 0.52 18.85 16.81
CA GLU A 45 1.11 18.88 18.14
C GLU A 45 0.13 18.36 19.19
N TYR A 46 0.64 17.59 20.15
CA TYR A 46 -0.18 16.96 21.19
C TYR A 46 -0.49 17.95 22.31
N LEU A 47 -1.79 18.25 22.49
CA LEU A 47 -2.25 19.13 23.55
C LEU A 47 -2.17 18.49 24.94
N LEU A 48 -2.28 17.17 25.01
CA LEU A 48 -2.34 16.37 26.21
C LEU A 48 -1.33 15.23 26.13
N ASP A 49 -0.84 14.83 27.29
CA ASP A 49 -0.06 13.59 27.39
C ASP A 49 -0.95 12.38 27.15
N GLY A 50 -0.48 11.49 26.32
CA GLY A 50 -1.16 10.24 25.97
C GLY A 50 -0.57 9.59 24.72
N SER A 51 -0.92 8.34 24.49
CA SER A 51 -0.54 7.63 23.26
C SER A 51 -1.50 8.02 22.13
N PRO A 52 -1.02 8.64 21.07
CA PRO A 52 -1.85 9.01 19.94
C PRO A 52 -2.31 7.79 19.15
N ALA A 53 -3.48 7.89 18.51
CA ALA A 53 -3.92 6.86 17.60
C ALA A 53 -3.09 6.89 16.30
N PRO A 54 -2.46 5.78 15.89
CA PRO A 54 -1.62 5.76 14.69
C PRO A 54 -2.34 6.19 13.41
N HIS A 55 -3.64 5.92 13.31
CA HIS A 55 -4.47 6.36 12.18
C HIS A 55 -4.60 7.88 12.09
N ASP A 56 -4.69 8.57 13.23
CA ASP A 56 -4.75 10.02 13.27
C ASP A 56 -3.40 10.65 12.92
N ILE A 57 -2.28 10.03 13.36
CA ILE A 57 -0.94 10.45 12.95
C ILE A 57 -0.82 10.37 11.43
N LEU A 58 -1.25 9.27 10.81
CA LEU A 58 -1.20 9.10 9.35
C LEU A 58 -1.99 10.19 8.63
N ARG A 59 -3.22 10.46 9.09
CA ARG A 59 -4.13 11.42 8.48
C ARG A 59 -3.66 12.86 8.62
N ILE A 60 -3.08 13.23 9.76
CA ILE A 60 -2.75 14.62 10.12
C ILE A 60 -1.31 14.96 9.74
N LEU A 61 -0.36 14.10 10.12
CA LEU A 61 1.08 14.33 10.02
C LEU A 61 1.72 13.62 8.83
N GLY A 62 1.04 12.61 8.27
CA GLY A 62 1.53 11.86 7.12
C GLY A 62 2.38 10.63 7.46
N VAL A 63 2.93 10.03 6.40
CA VAL A 63 3.62 8.73 6.46
C VAL A 63 4.94 8.80 7.22
N GLU A 64 5.72 9.87 7.03
CA GLU A 64 7.05 10.02 7.64
C GLU A 64 6.95 10.03 9.17
N LYS A 65 6.05 10.85 9.71
CA LYS A 65 5.85 10.96 11.16
C LYS A 65 5.25 9.70 11.77
N LEU A 66 4.38 9.00 11.04
CA LEU A 66 3.88 7.70 11.47
C LEU A 66 5.00 6.67 11.53
N THR A 67 5.88 6.63 10.53
CA THR A 67 7.01 5.70 10.52
C THR A 67 7.97 5.99 11.66
N GLU A 68 8.32 7.25 11.88
CA GLU A 68 9.15 7.69 13.02
C GLU A 68 8.53 7.25 14.37
N TYR A 69 7.22 7.45 14.52
CA TYR A 69 6.49 7.02 15.72
C TYR A 69 6.61 5.51 15.93
N PHE A 70 6.32 4.67 14.93
CA PHE A 70 6.42 3.23 15.06
C PHE A 70 7.84 2.75 15.33
N VAL A 71 8.83 3.31 14.65
CA VAL A 71 10.22 2.96 14.87
C VAL A 71 10.63 3.28 16.30
N ASN A 72 10.29 4.46 16.81
CA ASN A 72 10.63 4.86 18.19
C ASN A 72 9.97 3.97 19.22
N GLU A 73 8.66 3.70 19.11
CA GLU A 73 7.91 2.86 20.05
C GLU A 73 8.46 1.43 20.11
N VAL A 74 8.75 0.83 18.95
CA VAL A 74 9.30 -0.53 18.90
C VAL A 74 10.74 -0.57 19.39
N GLN A 75 11.58 0.39 18.97
CA GLN A 75 12.97 0.46 19.39
C GLN A 75 13.11 0.73 20.89
N GLU A 76 12.21 1.49 21.50
CA GLU A 76 12.21 1.70 22.95
C GLU A 76 12.10 0.38 23.70
N VAL A 77 11.15 -0.48 23.29
CA VAL A 77 11.00 -1.82 23.90
C VAL A 77 12.26 -2.66 23.74
N TYR A 78 12.87 -2.69 22.57
CA TYR A 78 14.11 -3.45 22.33
C TYR A 78 15.30 -2.90 23.11
N ARG A 79 15.45 -1.58 23.18
CA ARG A 79 16.53 -0.91 23.93
C ARG A 79 16.42 -1.19 25.44
N LEU A 80 15.19 -1.20 25.99
CA LEU A 80 14.96 -1.58 27.38
C LEU A 80 15.39 -3.01 27.70
N GLN A 81 15.36 -3.91 26.70
CA GLN A 81 15.84 -5.30 26.81
C GLN A 81 17.33 -5.45 26.45
N GLY A 82 18.05 -4.36 26.19
CA GLY A 82 19.46 -4.38 25.80
C GLY A 82 19.73 -4.93 24.38
N VAL A 83 18.70 -5.02 23.54
CA VAL A 83 18.81 -5.52 22.17
C VAL A 83 18.96 -4.35 21.20
N VAL A 84 19.99 -4.38 20.35
CA VAL A 84 20.24 -3.37 19.31
C VAL A 84 19.77 -3.92 17.96
N ILE A 85 18.78 -3.27 17.35
CA ILE A 85 18.24 -3.60 16.04
C ILE A 85 18.35 -2.38 15.15
N ASN A 86 18.63 -2.58 13.85
CA ASN A 86 18.64 -1.49 12.88
C ASN A 86 17.18 -1.11 12.53
N ASP A 87 16.90 0.17 12.45
CA ASP A 87 15.57 0.75 12.16
C ASP A 87 14.97 0.24 10.84
N LYS A 88 15.81 -0.09 9.85
CA LYS A 88 15.39 -0.61 8.53
C LYS A 88 14.52 -1.86 8.62
N HIS A 89 14.72 -2.71 9.62
CA HIS A 89 13.90 -3.90 9.82
C HIS A 89 12.46 -3.55 10.16
N ILE A 90 12.27 -2.52 10.99
CA ILE A 90 10.96 -2.03 11.40
C ILE A 90 10.31 -1.24 10.26
N GLU A 91 11.07 -0.36 9.62
CA GLU A 91 10.61 0.45 8.47
C GLU A 91 10.09 -0.42 7.33
N THR A 92 10.75 -1.55 7.05
CA THR A 92 10.31 -2.50 6.02
C THR A 92 8.93 -3.07 6.34
N ILE A 93 8.66 -3.38 7.60
CA ILE A 93 7.35 -3.89 8.05
C ILE A 93 6.29 -2.78 7.93
N VAL A 94 6.59 -1.57 8.43
CA VAL A 94 5.68 -0.41 8.35
C VAL A 94 5.35 -0.08 6.89
N ARG A 95 6.32 -0.16 5.98
CA ARG A 95 6.10 0.01 4.54
C ARG A 95 5.06 -0.97 4.00
N GLN A 96 5.09 -2.24 4.42
CA GLN A 96 4.09 -3.23 4.00
C GLN A 96 2.71 -2.93 4.60
N MET A 97 2.64 -2.42 5.83
CA MET A 97 1.38 -2.00 6.46
C MET A 97 0.72 -0.80 5.75
N LEU A 98 1.51 0.03 5.07
CA LEU A 98 1.07 1.24 4.33
C LEU A 98 0.98 1.03 2.82
N LYS A 99 1.10 -0.21 2.35
CA LYS A 99 1.09 -0.53 0.92
C LYS A 99 -0.27 -0.30 0.26
N ARG A 100 -1.35 -0.38 1.02
CA ARG A 100 -2.72 -0.26 0.52
C ARG A 100 -3.27 1.16 0.64
N VAL A 101 -4.14 1.50 -0.31
CA VAL A 101 -4.84 2.78 -0.39
C VAL A 101 -6.33 2.56 -0.55
N GLU A 102 -7.12 3.47 -0.01
CA GLU A 102 -8.58 3.51 -0.15
C GLU A 102 -8.95 4.60 -1.15
N VAL A 103 -9.76 4.26 -2.12
CA VAL A 103 -10.28 5.20 -3.13
C VAL A 103 -11.33 6.10 -2.50
N LYS A 104 -11.11 7.42 -2.50
CA LYS A 104 -12.07 8.42 -2.02
C LYS A 104 -12.93 9.00 -3.14
N ASP A 105 -12.33 9.29 -4.28
CA ASP A 105 -13.02 9.77 -5.49
C ASP A 105 -12.47 8.98 -6.69
N PRO A 106 -13.26 8.16 -7.37
CA PRO A 106 -12.78 7.35 -8.48
C PRO A 106 -12.45 8.16 -9.74
N GLY A 107 -12.93 9.42 -9.84
CA GLY A 107 -12.78 10.20 -11.06
C GLY A 107 -13.41 9.49 -12.27
N ASP A 108 -12.65 9.36 -13.37
CA ASP A 108 -13.08 8.67 -14.60
C ASP A 108 -12.59 7.21 -14.65
N SER A 109 -12.14 6.64 -13.51
CA SER A 109 -11.70 5.25 -13.42
C SER A 109 -12.88 4.30 -13.19
N GLU A 110 -12.67 3.00 -13.45
CA GLU A 110 -13.65 1.93 -13.17
C GLU A 110 -13.67 1.50 -11.69
N LEU A 111 -12.94 2.21 -10.82
CA LEU A 111 -12.79 1.88 -9.41
C LEU A 111 -14.04 2.29 -8.61
N LEU A 112 -14.28 1.58 -7.50
CA LEU A 112 -15.39 1.89 -6.60
C LEU A 112 -14.92 2.76 -5.43
N VAL A 113 -15.80 3.65 -4.96
CA VAL A 113 -15.55 4.44 -3.74
C VAL A 113 -15.43 3.51 -2.53
N GLY A 114 -14.36 3.68 -1.73
CA GLY A 114 -14.07 2.84 -0.57
C GLY A 114 -13.36 1.53 -0.91
N GLU A 115 -13.02 1.27 -2.16
CA GLU A 115 -12.23 0.12 -2.55
C GLU A 115 -10.79 0.25 -2.06
N VAL A 116 -10.22 -0.87 -1.56
CA VAL A 116 -8.85 -0.92 -1.04
C VAL A 116 -7.96 -1.65 -2.04
N ILE A 117 -7.06 -0.89 -2.66
CA ILE A 117 -6.21 -1.33 -3.78
C ILE A 117 -4.73 -1.16 -3.41
N ASP A 118 -3.84 -1.80 -4.17
CA ASP A 118 -2.39 -1.61 -4.04
C ASP A 118 -1.99 -0.22 -4.58
N LEU A 119 -1.08 0.45 -3.87
CA LEU A 119 -0.58 1.77 -4.26
C LEU A 119 0.06 1.78 -5.66
N LEU A 120 0.75 0.70 -6.03
CA LEU A 120 1.37 0.60 -7.35
C LEU A 120 0.31 0.48 -8.45
N GLU A 121 -0.73 -0.31 -8.22
CA GLU A 121 -1.82 -0.53 -9.16
C GLU A 121 -2.59 0.75 -9.45
N ILE A 122 -2.97 1.50 -8.41
CA ILE A 122 -3.69 2.77 -8.61
C ILE A 122 -2.82 3.83 -9.30
N ASN A 123 -1.50 3.83 -9.08
CA ASN A 123 -0.60 4.73 -9.81
C ASN A 123 -0.55 4.39 -11.30
N ILE A 124 -0.48 3.10 -11.66
CA ILE A 124 -0.52 2.66 -13.06
C ILE A 124 -1.84 3.06 -13.73
N ILE A 125 -2.97 2.91 -13.02
CA ILE A 125 -4.28 3.33 -13.52
C ILE A 125 -4.33 4.85 -13.72
N ASN A 126 -3.86 5.61 -12.73
CA ASN A 126 -3.84 7.06 -12.80
C ASN A 126 -2.92 7.59 -13.90
N ASP A 127 -1.78 6.95 -14.16
CA ASP A 127 -0.88 7.36 -15.23
C ASP A 127 -1.52 7.13 -16.61
N LYS A 128 -2.22 6.00 -16.82
CA LYS A 128 -3.02 5.77 -18.04
C LYS A 128 -4.13 6.82 -18.22
N LEU A 129 -4.86 7.15 -17.14
CA LEU A 129 -5.90 8.17 -17.20
C LEU A 129 -5.33 9.56 -17.55
N ARG A 130 -4.15 9.90 -17.02
CA ARG A 130 -3.45 11.15 -17.36
C ARG A 130 -3.03 11.20 -18.83
N GLU A 131 -2.53 10.10 -19.39
CA GLU A 131 -2.20 9.98 -20.81
C GLU A 131 -3.45 10.20 -21.68
N GLU A 132 -4.59 9.67 -21.26
CA GLU A 132 -5.89 9.85 -21.90
C GLU A 132 -6.55 11.22 -21.61
N LYS A 133 -5.91 12.10 -20.83
CA LYS A 133 -6.43 13.41 -20.38
C LYS A 133 -7.77 13.31 -19.62
N LYS A 134 -7.98 12.21 -18.90
CA LYS A 134 -9.11 11.98 -18.00
C LYS A 134 -8.78 12.37 -16.57
N LYS A 135 -9.79 12.51 -15.72
CA LYS A 135 -9.64 12.83 -14.30
C LYS A 135 -9.09 11.62 -13.55
N PRO A 136 -7.91 11.74 -12.88
CA PRO A 136 -7.35 10.64 -12.10
C PRO A 136 -8.16 10.36 -10.85
N ALA A 137 -8.09 9.13 -10.34
CA ALA A 137 -8.67 8.74 -9.06
C ALA A 137 -7.91 9.38 -7.89
N ASN A 138 -8.65 9.88 -6.90
CA ASN A 138 -8.10 10.39 -5.64
C ASN A 138 -8.18 9.30 -4.57
N PHE A 139 -7.10 9.13 -3.82
CA PHE A 139 -6.97 8.06 -2.82
C PHE A 139 -6.27 8.54 -1.55
N GLU A 140 -6.50 7.82 -0.46
CA GLU A 140 -5.86 8.04 0.84
C GLU A 140 -5.16 6.77 1.29
N ARG A 141 -3.97 6.88 1.89
CA ARG A 141 -3.26 5.71 2.44
C ARG A 141 -3.97 5.16 3.65
N VAL A 142 -4.08 3.84 3.71
CA VAL A 142 -4.69 3.13 4.84
C VAL A 142 -3.62 2.38 5.61
N LEU A 143 -3.63 2.55 6.92
CA LEU A 143 -2.79 1.77 7.81
C LEU A 143 -3.49 0.44 8.12
N LEU A 144 -2.90 -0.65 7.71
CA LEU A 144 -3.36 -2.01 8.02
C LEU A 144 -2.51 -2.62 9.12
N GLY A 145 -3.14 -3.35 10.04
CA GLY A 145 -2.41 -4.19 10.99
C GLY A 145 -1.62 -5.29 10.27
N ILE A 146 -0.55 -5.80 10.88
CA ILE A 146 0.38 -6.79 10.29
C ILE A 146 -0.37 -8.00 9.72
N THR A 147 -1.29 -8.58 10.48
CA THR A 147 -2.09 -9.74 10.04
C THR A 147 -2.93 -9.42 8.82
N LYS A 148 -3.65 -8.28 8.84
CA LYS A 148 -4.51 -7.87 7.74
C LYS A 148 -3.70 -7.54 6.49
N ALA A 149 -2.56 -6.87 6.64
CA ALA A 149 -1.64 -6.59 5.54
C ALA A 149 -1.10 -7.89 4.89
N SER A 150 -0.81 -8.92 5.70
CA SER A 150 -0.32 -10.21 5.21
C SER A 150 -1.39 -11.05 4.49
N LEU A 151 -2.66 -10.91 4.88
CA LEU A 151 -3.78 -11.62 4.23
C LEU A 151 -4.28 -10.90 2.97
N GLN A 152 -4.15 -9.59 2.90
CA GLN A 152 -4.56 -8.77 1.74
C GLN A 152 -3.44 -8.59 0.71
N THR A 153 -2.58 -9.58 0.53
CA THR A 153 -1.56 -9.57 -0.54
C THR A 153 -2.19 -9.90 -1.90
N SER A 154 -1.50 -9.52 -2.97
CA SER A 154 -1.90 -9.86 -4.35
C SER A 154 -1.84 -11.39 -4.60
N SER A 155 -0.87 -12.08 -3.98
CA SER A 155 -0.71 -13.52 -4.06
C SER A 155 -1.61 -14.23 -3.06
N PHE A 156 -2.56 -15.03 -3.56
CA PHE A 156 -3.41 -15.86 -2.70
C PHE A 156 -2.66 -17.07 -2.14
N ILE A 157 -1.61 -17.56 -2.82
CA ILE A 157 -0.75 -18.66 -2.32
C ILE A 157 -0.01 -18.20 -1.07
N SER A 158 0.56 -16.99 -1.10
CA SER A 158 1.25 -16.39 0.05
C SER A 158 0.30 -16.17 1.22
N ALA A 159 -0.90 -15.65 0.98
CA ALA A 159 -1.92 -15.43 2.00
C ALA A 159 -2.40 -16.74 2.63
N ALA A 160 -2.73 -17.76 1.82
CA ALA A 160 -3.18 -19.06 2.28
C ALA A 160 -2.15 -19.81 3.13
N SER A 161 -0.87 -19.60 2.87
CA SER A 161 0.21 -20.22 3.66
C SER A 161 0.45 -19.56 5.03
N PHE A 162 -0.19 -18.44 5.31
CA PHE A 162 -0.04 -17.71 6.58
C PHE A 162 -1.17 -18.05 7.57
N GLN A 163 -2.41 -17.73 7.24
CA GLN A 163 -3.59 -18.00 8.07
C GLN A 163 -4.84 -18.15 7.19
N GLU A 164 -5.91 -18.68 7.76
CA GLU A 164 -7.22 -18.82 7.09
C GLU A 164 -7.15 -19.53 5.73
N THR A 165 -6.36 -20.60 5.65
CA THR A 165 -6.06 -21.32 4.40
C THR A 165 -7.31 -21.67 3.60
N THR A 166 -8.30 -22.27 4.23
CA THR A 166 -9.55 -22.71 3.58
C THR A 166 -10.33 -21.52 3.01
N ARG A 167 -10.47 -20.45 3.79
CA ARG A 167 -11.20 -19.25 3.38
C ARG A 167 -10.54 -18.57 2.18
N VAL A 168 -9.20 -18.35 2.26
CA VAL A 168 -8.44 -17.71 1.20
C VAL A 168 -8.50 -18.50 -0.10
N LEU A 169 -8.32 -19.83 -0.03
CA LEU A 169 -8.38 -20.70 -1.22
C LEU A 169 -9.78 -20.76 -1.81
N THR A 170 -10.82 -20.82 -0.98
CA THR A 170 -12.21 -20.79 -1.44
C THR A 170 -12.53 -19.47 -2.16
N ASP A 171 -12.19 -18.33 -1.56
CA ASP A 171 -12.37 -17.00 -2.17
C ASP A 171 -11.61 -16.86 -3.49
N ALA A 172 -10.38 -17.37 -3.54
CA ALA A 172 -9.56 -17.33 -4.75
C ALA A 172 -10.18 -18.22 -5.86
N SER A 173 -10.69 -19.39 -5.51
CA SER A 173 -11.33 -20.31 -6.44
C SER A 173 -12.64 -19.74 -7.01
N ILE A 174 -13.50 -19.17 -6.14
CA ILE A 174 -14.77 -18.55 -6.57
C ILE A 174 -14.53 -17.37 -7.50
N LYS A 175 -13.52 -16.55 -7.21
CA LYS A 175 -13.18 -15.37 -8.01
C LYS A 175 -12.31 -15.68 -9.24
N GLY A 176 -11.88 -16.92 -9.43
CA GLY A 176 -10.98 -17.32 -10.51
C GLY A 176 -9.64 -16.56 -10.50
N LYS A 177 -9.09 -16.25 -9.31
CA LYS A 177 -7.86 -15.47 -9.19
C LYS A 177 -6.67 -16.21 -9.76
N THR A 178 -5.83 -15.49 -10.50
CA THR A 178 -4.53 -15.95 -10.99
C THR A 178 -3.42 -15.36 -10.15
N ASP A 179 -2.45 -16.17 -9.73
CA ASP A 179 -1.26 -15.71 -9.01
C ASP A 179 -0.12 -15.51 -10.02
N THR A 180 0.46 -14.31 -10.03
CA THR A 180 1.54 -13.93 -10.96
C THR A 180 2.91 -14.44 -10.53
N LEU A 181 3.03 -15.00 -9.31
CA LEU A 181 4.27 -15.54 -8.74
C LEU A 181 5.42 -14.51 -8.70
N GLU A 182 5.12 -13.28 -8.37
CA GLU A 182 6.11 -12.19 -8.31
C GLU A 182 6.92 -12.17 -7.01
N GLY A 183 6.34 -12.67 -5.92
CA GLY A 183 7.01 -12.67 -4.61
C GLY A 183 7.95 -13.87 -4.40
N LEU A 184 8.61 -13.87 -3.27
CA LEU A 184 9.56 -14.94 -2.92
C LEU A 184 8.83 -16.18 -2.39
N LYS A 185 7.83 -15.99 -1.52
CA LYS A 185 7.16 -17.05 -0.78
C LYS A 185 6.38 -18.01 -1.69
N GLU A 186 5.61 -17.48 -2.63
CA GLU A 186 4.85 -18.25 -3.60
C GLU A 186 5.75 -19.07 -4.52
N ASN A 187 6.87 -18.52 -4.98
CA ASN A 187 7.83 -19.27 -5.80
C ASN A 187 8.49 -20.41 -5.03
N VAL A 188 8.83 -20.20 -3.76
CA VAL A 188 9.38 -21.24 -2.89
C VAL A 188 8.36 -22.36 -2.68
N ILE A 189 7.09 -22.03 -2.43
CA ILE A 189 6.01 -23.01 -2.23
C ILE A 189 5.78 -23.87 -3.48
N VAL A 190 5.82 -23.25 -4.66
CA VAL A 190 5.62 -23.95 -5.94
C VAL A 190 6.89 -24.69 -6.39
N GLY A 191 8.04 -24.47 -5.74
CA GLY A 191 9.32 -25.09 -6.10
C GLY A 191 10.01 -24.45 -7.31
N ARG A 192 9.69 -23.19 -7.63
CA ARG A 192 10.36 -22.41 -8.66
C ARG A 192 11.52 -21.60 -8.10
N LEU A 193 12.46 -21.20 -8.96
CA LEU A 193 13.47 -20.24 -8.59
C LEU A 193 12.82 -18.90 -8.26
N VAL A 194 13.28 -18.28 -7.16
CA VAL A 194 12.80 -16.95 -6.77
C VAL A 194 13.23 -15.91 -7.81
N PRO A 195 12.39 -14.90 -8.11
CA PRO A 195 12.70 -13.85 -9.09
C PRO A 195 13.69 -12.82 -8.52
N ALA A 196 14.84 -13.30 -8.06
CA ALA A 196 15.94 -12.50 -7.51
C ALA A 196 17.28 -13.19 -7.78
N GLY A 197 18.36 -12.43 -7.98
CA GLY A 197 19.69 -12.95 -8.27
C GLY A 197 19.71 -13.81 -9.52
N THR A 198 20.26 -15.03 -9.43
CA THR A 198 20.36 -15.98 -10.56
C THR A 198 19.00 -16.41 -11.13
N GLY A 199 17.95 -16.43 -10.29
CA GLY A 199 16.60 -16.74 -10.74
C GLY A 199 16.01 -15.67 -11.67
N LEU A 200 16.28 -14.40 -11.38
CA LEU A 200 15.87 -13.29 -12.26
C LEU A 200 16.58 -13.37 -13.62
N THR A 201 17.89 -13.57 -13.61
CA THR A 201 18.67 -13.72 -14.83
C THR A 201 18.16 -14.89 -15.70
N LYS A 202 17.81 -16.01 -15.08
CA LYS A 202 17.22 -17.14 -15.80
C LYS A 202 15.87 -16.79 -16.44
N ILE A 203 15.01 -16.09 -15.72
CA ILE A 203 13.70 -15.65 -16.26
C ILE A 203 13.90 -14.72 -17.48
N GLU A 204 14.86 -13.81 -17.40
CA GLU A 204 15.20 -12.92 -18.52
C GLU A 204 15.72 -13.70 -19.74
N TRP A 205 16.62 -14.67 -19.53
CA TRP A 205 17.13 -15.50 -20.60
C TRP A 205 16.04 -16.39 -21.23
N ASP A 206 15.18 -16.99 -20.41
CA ASP A 206 14.05 -17.80 -20.88
C ASP A 206 13.05 -16.95 -21.70
N LYS A 207 12.88 -15.66 -21.35
CA LYS A 207 12.07 -14.73 -22.12
C LYS A 207 12.71 -14.40 -23.45
N GLN A 208 13.99 -14.05 -23.48
CA GLN A 208 14.73 -13.77 -24.72
C GLN A 208 14.76 -14.99 -25.64
N ALA A 209 14.98 -16.19 -25.12
CA ALA A 209 14.96 -17.42 -25.90
C ALA A 209 13.58 -17.65 -26.54
N ARG A 210 12.49 -17.48 -25.80
CA ARG A 210 11.12 -17.61 -26.33
C ARG A 210 10.80 -16.58 -27.41
N ASP A 211 11.28 -15.35 -27.27
CA ASP A 211 11.06 -14.28 -28.23
C ASP A 211 11.84 -14.58 -29.54
N LEU A 212 13.07 -15.09 -29.44
CA LEU A 212 13.86 -15.55 -30.59
C LEU A 212 13.22 -16.76 -31.29
N ASP A 213 12.73 -17.73 -30.52
CA ASP A 213 12.05 -18.90 -31.08
C ASP A 213 10.74 -18.51 -31.80
N LYS A 214 9.97 -17.56 -31.26
CA LYS A 214 8.78 -17.03 -31.95
C LYS A 214 9.13 -16.33 -33.24
N ALA A 215 10.13 -15.46 -33.23
CA ALA A 215 10.59 -14.77 -34.46
C ALA A 215 11.02 -15.78 -35.54
N ARG A 216 11.75 -16.82 -35.14
CA ARG A 216 12.20 -17.90 -36.09
C ARG A 216 11.02 -18.71 -36.64
N LEU A 217 10.03 -19.01 -35.80
CA LEU A 217 8.80 -19.69 -36.23
C LEU A 217 7.99 -18.85 -37.23
N GLU A 218 7.93 -17.54 -37.01
CA GLU A 218 7.25 -16.62 -37.93
C GLU A 218 7.99 -16.52 -39.28
N GLU A 219 9.32 -16.49 -39.26
CA GLU A 219 10.14 -16.53 -40.47
C GLU A 219 9.94 -17.84 -41.26
N LEU A 220 9.94 -18.99 -40.58
CA LEU A 220 9.68 -20.28 -41.20
C LEU A 220 8.30 -20.36 -41.84
N LYS A 221 7.27 -19.85 -41.14
CA LYS A 221 5.90 -19.79 -41.69
C LYS A 221 5.81 -18.88 -42.92
N LYS A 222 6.53 -17.76 -42.96
CA LYS A 222 6.59 -16.89 -44.11
C LYS A 222 7.27 -17.60 -45.32
N GLN A 223 8.38 -18.30 -45.05
CA GLN A 223 9.07 -19.07 -46.11
C GLN A 223 8.23 -20.23 -46.63
N GLU A 224 7.45 -20.90 -45.77
CA GLU A 224 6.51 -21.95 -46.21
C GLU A 224 5.36 -21.38 -47.04
N LEU A 225 4.85 -20.21 -46.71
CA LEU A 225 3.83 -19.50 -47.47
C LEU A 225 4.33 -19.00 -48.81
N GLU A 226 5.59 -18.54 -48.91
CA GLU A 226 6.23 -18.11 -50.14
C GLU A 226 6.64 -19.31 -51.04
N SER A 227 6.89 -20.47 -50.44
CA SER A 227 7.26 -21.67 -51.15
C SER A 227 6.09 -22.58 -51.58
N ALA A 228 4.87 -22.26 -51.14
CA ALA A 228 3.67 -22.97 -51.55
C ALA A 228 3.38 -22.67 -53.03
N PRO A 229 3.41 -23.65 -53.96
CA PRO A 229 3.12 -23.39 -55.36
C PRO A 229 1.65 -22.99 -55.52
N ASP A 230 1.41 -21.94 -56.32
CA ASP A 230 0.09 -21.46 -56.73
C ASP A 230 -0.72 -22.62 -57.32
N ALA A 231 -1.59 -23.22 -56.51
CA ALA A 231 -2.50 -24.28 -56.91
C ALA A 231 -3.80 -23.71 -57.54
N THR A 232 -3.68 -22.68 -58.36
CA THR A 232 -4.80 -22.08 -59.09
C THR A 232 -4.49 -21.91 -60.58
N GLU A 233 -4.10 -23.02 -61.24
CA GLU A 233 -4.21 -23.10 -62.72
C GLU A 233 -4.20 -24.57 -63.20
N GLN A 234 -5.31 -25.29 -62.97
CA GLN A 234 -5.65 -26.45 -63.74
C GLN A 234 -7.10 -26.89 -63.45
N THR A 235 -8.08 -26.11 -63.97
CA THR A 235 -9.37 -26.62 -64.42
C THR A 235 -9.89 -25.67 -65.48
N ALA A 236 -9.52 -25.99 -66.70
CA ALA A 236 -10.25 -25.57 -67.93
C ALA A 236 -10.65 -26.84 -68.68
#